data_edb19d70a0ff5b5acd560dce7100ea54
#
_entry.id   edb19d70a0ff5b5acd560dce7100ea54
#
_cell.length_a   1.000
_cell.length_b   1.000
_cell.length_c   1.000
_cell.angle_alpha   90.00
_cell.angle_beta   90.00
_cell.angle_gamma   90.00
#
_symmetry.space_group_name_H-M   'P 1'
#
loop_
_entity.id
_entity.type
_entity.pdbx_description
1 polymer ?
#
loop_
_entity_poly.entity_id
_entity_poly.type
_entity_poly.pdbx_seq_one_letter_code
_entity_poly.pdbx_strand_id
1 'polypeptide(L)'
;MFSIRSAKSGLTAGVLLLSAFALTGCMVPKSDLEDAQAQNAQLQTQNQQLQTQNQQLTTQLADEHAQTCRLIGAIKYTVNSDLLFSSGSYKMSAAGQTILGRMASQLAEFQEHHLVVDGYTDNQAVGAQLRSQGIDSNEALSQKRADAVMEYLVSQGVKQDMVSAKGYGDTNPIASNDTAQGRALNRRVELHLADTGCPAS
;
A
#
# COMPACT_ATOMS: atom_id res chain seq x y z
N MET A 1 4.13 4.10 13.96
CA MET A 1 3.55 5.35 14.48
C MET A 1 4.69 6.36 14.60
N PHE A 2 5.09 6.93 13.45
CA PHE A 2 6.11 7.97 13.41
C PHE A 2 5.42 9.28 13.02
N SER A 3 5.24 10.14 14.02
CA SER A 3 4.70 11.48 13.86
C SER A 3 5.75 12.38 13.24
N ILE A 4 5.63 12.66 11.94
CA ILE A 4 6.41 13.72 11.29
C ILE A 4 5.79 15.04 11.71
N ARG A 5 6.37 15.65 12.73
CA ARG A 5 6.09 17.04 13.07
C ARG A 5 6.56 17.91 11.91
N SER A 6 5.62 18.54 11.24
CA SER A 6 5.84 19.65 10.31
C SER A 6 6.60 20.75 11.02
N ALA A 7 7.89 20.82 10.78
CA ALA A 7 8.70 21.99 11.16
C ALA A 7 8.38 23.10 10.16
N LYS A 8 7.46 23.98 10.52
CA LYS A 8 7.35 25.30 9.90
C LYS A 8 8.59 26.10 10.29
N SER A 9 9.68 25.93 9.55
CA SER A 9 10.81 26.85 9.61
C SER A 9 10.42 28.12 8.88
N GLY A 10 9.85 29.06 9.60
CA GLY A 10 9.80 30.43 9.16
C GLY A 10 11.25 30.98 9.05
N LEU A 11 11.75 30.97 7.81
CA LEU A 11 12.96 31.71 7.48
C LEU A 11 12.59 33.20 7.45
N THR A 12 12.53 33.84 8.62
CA THR A 12 12.58 35.28 8.69
C THR A 12 13.99 35.69 8.28
N ALA A 13 14.03 36.33 7.11
CA ALA A 13 15.23 36.97 6.60
C ALA A 13 15.86 37.85 7.70
N GLY A 14 17.01 37.43 8.17
CA GLY A 14 17.87 38.25 9.00
C GLY A 14 18.53 39.33 8.15
N VAL A 15 17.75 40.35 7.81
CA VAL A 15 18.30 41.67 7.46
C VAL A 15 18.28 42.45 8.75
N LEU A 16 19.45 42.59 9.33
CA LEU A 16 19.83 43.67 10.25
C LEU A 16 20.99 43.21 11.10
N LEU A 17 22.17 43.59 10.69
CA LEU A 17 23.26 44.03 11.60
C LEU A 17 24.36 44.67 10.74
N LEU A 18 24.01 45.81 10.19
CA LEU A 18 24.98 46.82 9.74
C LEU A 18 24.74 48.05 10.57
N SER A 19 25.10 47.98 11.85
CA SER A 19 25.26 49.18 12.63
C SER A 19 26.28 48.91 13.73
N ALA A 20 27.34 49.71 13.73
CA ALA A 20 28.38 49.86 14.75
C ALA A 20 29.61 48.96 14.62
N PHE A 21 30.41 49.17 13.57
CA PHE A 21 31.87 49.11 13.69
C PHE A 21 32.49 50.31 12.97
N ALA A 22 32.24 51.46 13.49
CA ALA A 22 33.10 52.61 13.25
C ALA A 22 34.14 52.63 14.37
N LEU A 23 35.42 52.45 14.00
CA LEU A 23 36.63 52.87 14.63
C LEU A 23 37.69 51.77 14.71
N THR A 24 38.18 51.34 13.57
CA THR A 24 39.61 51.09 13.33
C THR A 24 39.73 50.84 11.80
N GLY A 25 40.50 51.73 11.14
CA GLY A 25 40.53 51.72 9.68
C GLY A 25 41.20 50.50 9.06
N CYS A 26 40.39 49.51 8.72
CA CYS A 26 40.63 48.62 7.60
C CYS A 26 39.70 49.09 6.50
N MET A 27 40.15 49.98 5.64
CA MET A 27 39.49 50.25 4.38
C MET A 27 39.55 48.96 3.57
N VAL A 28 38.45 48.19 3.55
CA VAL A 28 38.28 47.10 2.60
C VAL A 28 38.34 47.71 1.19
N PRO A 29 39.22 47.24 0.31
CA PRO A 29 39.28 47.75 -1.07
C PRO A 29 37.90 47.70 -1.71
N LYS A 30 37.54 48.72 -2.46
CA LYS A 30 36.22 48.80 -3.12
C LYS A 30 35.97 47.61 -4.04
N SER A 31 37.04 47.07 -4.66
CA SER A 31 37.03 45.85 -5.46
C SER A 31 36.54 44.64 -4.69
N ASP A 32 37.03 44.43 -3.46
CA ASP A 32 36.67 43.25 -2.64
C ASP A 32 35.20 43.30 -2.21
N LEU A 33 34.65 44.51 -2.01
CA LEU A 33 33.25 44.70 -1.69
C LEU A 33 32.35 44.39 -2.93
N GLU A 34 32.76 44.84 -4.11
CA GLU A 34 32.05 44.58 -5.37
C GLU A 34 32.07 43.09 -5.72
N ASP A 35 33.23 42.43 -5.52
CA ASP A 35 33.34 40.98 -5.73
C ASP A 35 32.46 40.17 -4.73
N ALA A 36 32.45 40.56 -3.47
CA ALA A 36 31.58 39.93 -2.47
C ALA A 36 30.09 40.13 -2.79
N GLN A 37 29.70 41.30 -3.28
CA GLN A 37 28.34 41.58 -3.70
C GLN A 37 27.96 40.74 -4.92
N ALA A 38 28.84 40.57 -5.90
CA ALA A 38 28.63 39.74 -7.08
C ALA A 38 28.49 38.26 -6.69
N GLN A 39 29.34 37.76 -5.78
CA GLN A 39 29.22 36.40 -5.26
C GLN A 39 27.91 36.18 -4.50
N ASN A 40 27.48 37.13 -3.69
CA ASN A 40 26.19 37.04 -2.99
C ASN A 40 25.01 36.99 -3.96
N ALA A 41 25.02 37.79 -5.00
CA ALA A 41 24.00 37.77 -6.04
C ALA A 41 23.96 36.40 -6.78
N GLN A 42 25.14 35.87 -7.08
CA GLN A 42 25.26 34.54 -7.71
C GLN A 42 24.74 33.43 -6.77
N LEU A 43 25.10 33.44 -5.50
CA LEU A 43 24.61 32.49 -4.50
C LEU A 43 23.10 32.59 -4.31
N GLN A 44 22.54 33.79 -4.31
CA GLN A 44 21.09 33.98 -4.25
C GLN A 44 20.40 33.36 -5.47
N THR A 45 20.94 33.55 -6.66
CA THR A 45 20.40 32.93 -7.89
C THR A 45 20.47 31.41 -7.83
N GLN A 46 21.61 30.85 -7.39
CA GLN A 46 21.74 29.40 -7.21
C GLN A 46 20.76 28.85 -6.17
N ASN A 47 20.57 29.54 -5.06
CA ASN A 47 19.60 29.14 -4.04
C ASN A 47 18.17 29.13 -4.59
N GLN A 48 17.79 30.12 -5.38
CA GLN A 48 16.48 30.15 -6.04
C GLN A 48 16.31 28.99 -7.03
N GLN A 49 17.35 28.69 -7.82
CA GLN A 49 17.33 27.54 -8.75
C GLN A 49 17.19 26.23 -7.99
N LEU A 50 17.96 26.03 -6.92
CA LEU A 50 17.87 24.82 -6.07
C LEU A 50 16.49 24.68 -5.41
N GLN A 51 15.91 25.77 -4.94
CA GLN A 51 14.55 25.75 -4.39
C GLN A 51 13.51 25.34 -5.45
N THR A 52 13.63 25.86 -6.66
CA THR A 52 12.75 25.50 -7.78
C THR A 52 12.91 24.03 -8.15
N GLN A 53 14.14 23.54 -8.24
CA GLN A 53 14.43 22.12 -8.50
C GLN A 53 13.87 21.23 -7.40
N ASN A 54 14.05 21.59 -6.14
CA ASN A 54 13.49 20.83 -5.02
C ASN A 54 11.96 20.78 -5.06
N GLN A 55 11.29 21.87 -5.42
CA GLN A 55 9.83 21.88 -5.60
C GLN A 55 9.40 20.96 -6.74
N GLN A 56 10.10 21.01 -7.89
CA GLN A 56 9.82 20.14 -9.02
C GLN A 56 10.01 18.66 -8.68
N LEU A 57 11.13 18.32 -8.04
CA LEU A 57 11.41 16.94 -7.60
C LEU A 57 10.37 16.44 -6.59
N THR A 58 9.94 17.28 -5.67
CA THR A 58 8.89 16.94 -4.71
C THR A 58 7.57 16.65 -5.41
N THR A 59 7.20 17.44 -6.42
CA THR A 59 6.00 17.24 -7.21
C THR A 59 6.09 15.95 -8.03
N GLN A 60 7.22 15.71 -8.71
CA GLN A 60 7.45 14.48 -9.47
C GLN A 60 7.36 13.23 -8.60
N LEU A 61 8.00 13.27 -7.43
CA LEU A 61 7.94 12.16 -6.47
C LEU A 61 6.51 11.89 -6.00
N ALA A 62 5.71 12.94 -5.75
CA ALA A 62 4.31 12.79 -5.38
C ALA A 62 3.48 12.17 -6.51
N ASP A 63 3.71 12.58 -7.75
CA ASP A 63 3.01 12.04 -8.93
C ASP A 63 3.39 10.58 -9.19
N GLU A 64 4.68 10.23 -9.12
CA GLU A 64 5.16 8.84 -9.26
C GLU A 64 4.59 7.95 -8.14
N HIS A 65 4.58 8.45 -6.91
CA HIS A 65 3.97 7.75 -5.80
C HIS A 65 2.47 7.51 -6.02
N ALA A 66 1.72 8.53 -6.44
CA ALA A 66 0.30 8.40 -6.75
C ALA A 66 0.03 7.43 -7.92
N GLN A 67 0.91 7.38 -8.91
CA GLN A 67 0.81 6.42 -10.01
C GLN A 67 1.08 4.99 -9.53
N THR A 68 2.12 4.80 -8.74
CA THR A 68 2.46 3.51 -8.12
C THR A 68 1.30 3.01 -7.27
N CYS A 69 0.70 3.87 -6.46
CA CYS A 69 -0.48 3.54 -5.66
C CYS A 69 -1.65 3.05 -6.51
N ARG A 70 -1.94 3.71 -7.62
CA ARG A 70 -3.00 3.28 -8.54
C ARG A 70 -2.72 1.92 -9.15
N LEU A 71 -1.47 1.63 -9.51
CA LEU A 71 -1.07 0.34 -10.08
C LEU A 71 -1.15 -0.79 -9.04
N ILE A 72 -0.69 -0.55 -7.82
CA ILE A 72 -0.77 -1.51 -6.71
C ILE A 72 -2.24 -1.83 -6.39
N GLY A 73 -3.09 -0.81 -6.25
CA GLY A 73 -4.52 -0.99 -5.98
C GLY A 73 -5.30 -1.70 -7.11
N ALA A 74 -4.75 -1.72 -8.33
CA ALA A 74 -5.33 -2.44 -9.46
C ALA A 74 -4.95 -3.93 -9.49
N ILE A 75 -3.95 -4.36 -8.72
CA ILE A 75 -3.54 -5.77 -8.65
C ILE A 75 -4.51 -6.52 -7.74
N LYS A 76 -5.49 -7.16 -8.37
CA LYS A 76 -6.48 -7.99 -7.68
C LYS A 76 -6.69 -9.29 -8.43
N TYR A 77 -6.51 -10.39 -7.73
CA TYR A 77 -6.82 -11.73 -8.24
C TYR A 77 -8.11 -12.22 -7.58
N THR A 78 -9.07 -12.63 -8.39
CA THR A 78 -10.31 -13.24 -7.89
C THR A 78 -10.35 -14.70 -8.33
N VAL A 79 -10.44 -15.60 -7.37
CA VAL A 79 -10.49 -17.05 -7.62
C VAL A 79 -11.77 -17.62 -7.04
N ASN A 80 -12.49 -18.41 -7.85
CA ASN A 80 -13.68 -19.09 -7.39
C ASN A 80 -13.34 -20.12 -6.30
N SER A 81 -14.04 -20.08 -5.17
CA SER A 81 -13.82 -20.99 -4.04
C SER A 81 -14.05 -22.46 -4.42
N ASP A 82 -14.94 -22.76 -5.37
CA ASP A 82 -15.22 -24.13 -5.80
C ASP A 82 -14.03 -24.77 -6.55
N LEU A 83 -13.10 -23.94 -7.05
CA LEU A 83 -11.83 -24.42 -7.63
C LEU A 83 -10.76 -24.64 -6.57
N LEU A 84 -10.78 -23.85 -5.50
CA LEU A 84 -9.77 -23.89 -4.45
C LEU A 84 -10.05 -24.98 -3.41
N PHE A 85 -11.32 -25.22 -3.09
CA PHE A 85 -11.70 -26.07 -1.96
C PHE A 85 -12.54 -27.27 -2.42
N SER A 86 -12.48 -28.34 -1.63
CA SER A 86 -13.41 -29.46 -1.78
C SER A 86 -14.85 -29.00 -1.50
N SER A 87 -15.82 -29.59 -2.20
CA SER A 87 -17.23 -29.20 -2.07
C SER A 87 -17.69 -29.18 -0.61
N GLY A 88 -18.36 -28.09 -0.21
CA GLY A 88 -18.87 -27.91 1.14
C GLY A 88 -17.77 -27.92 2.21
N SER A 89 -16.54 -27.48 1.90
CA SER A 89 -15.40 -27.54 2.79
C SER A 89 -14.57 -26.24 2.77
N TYR A 90 -13.67 -26.12 3.69
CA TYR A 90 -12.56 -25.15 3.70
C TYR A 90 -11.20 -25.82 3.47
N LYS A 91 -11.18 -27.14 3.30
CA LYS A 91 -9.94 -27.88 2.99
C LYS A 91 -9.57 -27.68 1.54
N MET A 92 -8.35 -27.23 1.31
CA MET A 92 -7.84 -26.97 -0.03
C MET A 92 -7.77 -28.25 -0.85
N SER A 93 -8.23 -28.17 -2.09
CA SER A 93 -8.16 -29.26 -3.07
C SER A 93 -6.77 -29.32 -3.73
N ALA A 94 -6.41 -30.45 -4.34
CA ALA A 94 -5.18 -30.56 -5.11
C ALA A 94 -5.14 -29.57 -6.30
N ALA A 95 -6.30 -29.31 -6.93
CA ALA A 95 -6.43 -28.29 -7.96
C ALA A 95 -6.17 -26.87 -7.40
N GLY A 96 -6.73 -26.58 -6.21
CA GLY A 96 -6.52 -25.33 -5.52
C GLY A 96 -5.03 -25.09 -5.17
N GLN A 97 -4.35 -26.13 -4.70
CA GLN A 97 -2.90 -26.05 -4.44
C GLN A 97 -2.11 -25.76 -5.73
N THR A 98 -2.48 -26.36 -6.85
CA THR A 98 -1.83 -26.09 -8.13
C THR A 98 -2.04 -24.66 -8.59
N ILE A 99 -3.27 -24.13 -8.46
CA ILE A 99 -3.60 -22.75 -8.83
C ILE A 99 -2.81 -21.76 -7.97
N LEU A 100 -2.89 -21.92 -6.65
CA LEU A 100 -2.22 -21.01 -5.70
C LEU A 100 -0.70 -21.14 -5.76
N GLY A 101 -0.15 -22.33 -6.04
CA GLY A 101 1.30 -22.50 -6.20
C GLY A 101 1.87 -21.71 -7.36
N ARG A 102 1.14 -21.61 -8.49
CA ARG A 102 1.54 -20.75 -9.61
C ARG A 102 1.46 -19.27 -9.26
N MET A 103 0.42 -18.87 -8.49
CA MET A 103 0.27 -17.50 -8.03
C MET A 103 1.34 -17.14 -7.00
N ALA A 104 1.66 -18.05 -6.07
CA ALA A 104 2.65 -17.82 -5.03
C ALA A 104 4.02 -17.44 -5.60
N SER A 105 4.45 -18.07 -6.69
CA SER A 105 5.72 -17.74 -7.36
C SER A 105 5.74 -16.29 -7.87
N GLN A 106 4.62 -15.80 -8.38
CA GLN A 106 4.49 -14.42 -8.84
C GLN A 106 4.36 -13.44 -7.66
N LEU A 107 3.60 -13.81 -6.62
CA LEU A 107 3.39 -12.99 -5.43
C LEU A 107 4.65 -12.87 -4.57
N ALA A 108 5.54 -13.86 -4.61
CA ALA A 108 6.82 -13.82 -3.91
C ALA A 108 7.74 -12.68 -4.41
N GLU A 109 7.53 -12.18 -5.62
CA GLU A 109 8.25 -11.01 -6.14
C GLU A 109 7.77 -9.68 -5.53
N PHE A 110 6.54 -9.65 -5.01
CA PHE A 110 5.92 -8.44 -4.42
C PHE A 110 6.01 -8.39 -2.88
N GLN A 111 7.03 -9.03 -2.28
CA GLN A 111 7.18 -9.11 -0.82
C GLN A 111 7.49 -7.77 -0.11
N GLU A 112 7.54 -6.67 -0.85
CA GLU A 112 7.60 -5.31 -0.30
C GLU A 112 6.21 -4.74 0.04
N HIS A 113 5.14 -5.39 -0.45
CA HIS A 113 3.76 -4.98 -0.25
C HIS A 113 3.00 -6.04 0.55
N HIS A 114 2.14 -5.59 1.45
CA HIS A 114 1.32 -6.48 2.26
C HIS A 114 0.20 -7.10 1.41
N LEU A 115 0.15 -8.44 1.35
CA LEU A 115 -0.88 -9.18 0.64
C LEU A 115 -2.09 -9.40 1.55
N VAL A 116 -3.29 -9.15 1.04
CA VAL A 116 -4.54 -9.41 1.73
C VAL A 116 -5.31 -10.52 1.01
N VAL A 117 -5.81 -11.47 1.77
CA VAL A 117 -6.65 -12.57 1.31
C VAL A 117 -8.04 -12.40 1.88
N ASP A 118 -9.01 -12.05 1.05
CA ASP A 118 -10.40 -11.83 1.42
C ASP A 118 -11.27 -13.01 0.98
N GLY A 119 -11.96 -13.64 1.93
CA GLY A 119 -12.88 -14.74 1.68
C GLY A 119 -14.34 -14.29 1.65
N TYR A 120 -15.10 -14.79 0.67
CA TYR A 120 -16.52 -14.52 0.53
C TYR A 120 -17.31 -15.82 0.29
N THR A 121 -18.59 -15.79 0.68
CA THR A 121 -19.55 -16.86 0.40
C THR A 121 -20.73 -16.32 -0.42
N ASP A 122 -21.60 -17.21 -0.85
CA ASP A 122 -22.97 -16.85 -1.21
C ASP A 122 -23.84 -16.71 0.06
N ASN A 123 -25.12 -16.40 -0.12
CA ASN A 123 -26.08 -16.21 0.99
C ASN A 123 -26.72 -17.51 1.50
N GLN A 124 -26.26 -18.68 1.04
CA GLN A 124 -26.78 -19.96 1.52
C GLN A 124 -26.23 -20.25 2.93
N ALA A 125 -27.08 -20.78 3.78
CA ALA A 125 -26.67 -21.17 5.12
C ALA A 125 -25.60 -22.30 5.08
N VAL A 126 -24.67 -22.24 5.99
CA VAL A 126 -23.62 -23.25 6.13
C VAL A 126 -24.20 -24.63 6.31
N GLY A 127 -23.68 -25.62 5.60
CA GLY A 127 -24.17 -27.01 5.62
C GLY A 127 -23.97 -27.71 6.97
N ALA A 128 -24.78 -28.74 7.25
CA ALA A 128 -24.76 -29.46 8.54
C ALA A 128 -23.37 -30.03 8.89
N GLN A 129 -22.61 -30.49 7.90
CA GLN A 129 -21.26 -31.02 8.10
C GLN A 129 -20.28 -29.98 8.65
N LEU A 130 -20.35 -28.74 8.16
CA LEU A 130 -19.48 -27.65 8.67
C LEU A 130 -19.94 -27.19 10.06
N ARG A 131 -21.27 -27.13 10.28
CA ARG A 131 -21.80 -26.82 11.62
C ARG A 131 -21.35 -27.83 12.69
N SER A 132 -21.28 -29.12 12.34
CA SER A 132 -20.76 -30.14 13.26
C SER A 132 -19.28 -30.00 13.56
N GLN A 133 -18.55 -29.18 12.81
CA GLN A 133 -17.15 -28.82 13.02
C GLN A 133 -17.00 -27.45 13.71
N GLY A 134 -18.10 -26.84 14.17
CA GLY A 134 -18.10 -25.53 14.83
C GLY A 134 -18.03 -24.34 13.88
N ILE A 135 -18.37 -24.55 12.58
CA ILE A 135 -18.44 -23.48 11.59
C ILE A 135 -19.91 -23.16 11.33
N ASP A 136 -20.45 -22.19 12.08
CA ASP A 136 -21.88 -21.94 12.17
C ASP A 136 -22.38 -20.82 11.24
N SER A 137 -21.46 -20.02 10.69
CA SER A 137 -21.79 -18.84 9.87
C SER A 137 -20.96 -18.78 8.58
N ASN A 138 -21.47 -18.03 7.61
CA ASN A 138 -20.76 -17.73 6.37
C ASN A 138 -19.48 -16.92 6.62
N GLU A 139 -19.48 -16.06 7.62
CA GLU A 139 -18.29 -15.34 8.05
C GLU A 139 -17.20 -16.30 8.57
N ALA A 140 -17.56 -17.23 9.46
CA ALA A 140 -16.64 -18.25 9.97
C ALA A 140 -16.10 -19.15 8.84
N LEU A 141 -16.96 -19.55 7.88
CA LEU A 141 -16.54 -20.34 6.73
C LEU A 141 -15.57 -19.59 5.82
N SER A 142 -15.90 -18.34 5.50
CA SER A 142 -15.04 -17.50 4.65
C SER A 142 -13.72 -17.19 5.32
N GLN A 143 -13.70 -16.98 6.66
CA GLN A 143 -12.47 -16.81 7.42
C GLN A 143 -11.59 -18.06 7.32
N LYS A 144 -12.14 -19.25 7.58
CA LYS A 144 -11.39 -20.52 7.47
C LYS A 144 -10.82 -20.75 6.07
N ARG A 145 -11.52 -20.33 5.04
CA ARG A 145 -11.05 -20.42 3.64
C ARG A 145 -9.91 -19.42 3.38
N ALA A 146 -10.06 -18.19 3.83
CA ALA A 146 -9.02 -17.18 3.71
C ALA A 146 -7.75 -17.58 4.46
N ASP A 147 -7.90 -18.10 5.70
CA ASP A 147 -6.77 -18.63 6.50
C ASP A 147 -6.06 -19.77 5.76
N ALA A 148 -6.79 -20.73 5.21
CA ALA A 148 -6.19 -21.85 4.46
C ALA A 148 -5.42 -21.40 3.21
N VAL A 149 -5.87 -20.35 2.52
CA VAL A 149 -5.14 -19.75 1.41
C VAL A 149 -3.88 -19.06 1.91
N MET A 150 -3.98 -18.25 2.95
CA MET A 150 -2.85 -17.57 3.58
C MET A 150 -1.77 -18.57 4.03
N GLU A 151 -2.16 -19.60 4.79
CA GLU A 151 -1.26 -20.65 5.28
C GLU A 151 -0.55 -21.36 4.10
N TYR A 152 -1.28 -21.65 3.03
CA TYR A 152 -0.69 -22.25 1.85
C TYR A 152 0.33 -21.32 1.18
N LEU A 153 0.01 -20.02 0.99
CA LEU A 153 0.93 -19.04 0.41
C LEU A 153 2.20 -18.89 1.26
N VAL A 154 2.07 -18.88 2.58
CA VAL A 154 3.22 -18.88 3.51
C VAL A 154 4.06 -20.14 3.32
N SER A 155 3.45 -21.32 3.20
CA SER A 155 4.17 -22.58 2.92
C SER A 155 4.92 -22.57 1.59
N GLN A 156 4.53 -21.72 0.64
CA GLN A 156 5.16 -21.52 -0.66
C GLN A 156 6.19 -20.38 -0.69
N GLY A 157 6.50 -19.78 0.48
CA GLY A 157 7.57 -18.79 0.60
C GLY A 157 7.12 -17.33 0.72
N VAL A 158 5.81 -17.04 0.77
CA VAL A 158 5.33 -15.71 1.15
C VAL A 158 5.62 -15.47 2.63
N LYS A 159 6.16 -14.31 2.97
CA LYS A 159 6.47 -13.97 4.37
C LYS A 159 5.20 -13.84 5.19
N GLN A 160 5.17 -14.47 6.37
CA GLN A 160 3.99 -14.50 7.23
C GLN A 160 3.57 -13.11 7.74
N ASP A 161 4.51 -12.23 7.98
CA ASP A 161 4.27 -10.84 8.40
C ASP A 161 3.80 -9.92 7.26
N MET A 162 3.89 -10.41 6.01
CA MET A 162 3.48 -9.69 4.80
C MET A 162 2.19 -10.22 4.19
N VAL A 163 1.43 -11.05 4.92
CA VAL A 163 0.14 -11.56 4.45
C VAL A 163 -0.88 -11.58 5.58
N SER A 164 -2.12 -11.23 5.28
CA SER A 164 -3.25 -11.31 6.20
C SER A 164 -4.46 -11.95 5.52
N ALA A 165 -5.37 -12.49 6.32
CA ALA A 165 -6.58 -13.14 5.84
C ALA A 165 -7.81 -12.60 6.58
N LYS A 166 -8.91 -12.37 5.84
CA LYS A 166 -10.17 -11.93 6.40
C LYS A 166 -11.36 -12.57 5.70
N GLY A 167 -12.32 -13.04 6.51
CA GLY A 167 -13.60 -13.54 6.05
C GLY A 167 -14.68 -12.47 6.13
N TYR A 168 -15.45 -12.33 5.07
CA TYR A 168 -16.54 -11.37 4.94
C TYR A 168 -17.92 -12.03 4.83
N GLY A 169 -17.99 -13.37 4.83
CA GLY A 169 -19.23 -14.09 4.66
C GLY A 169 -19.92 -13.77 3.34
N ASP A 170 -21.21 -13.56 3.37
CA ASP A 170 -22.06 -13.22 2.23
C ASP A 170 -22.25 -11.72 2.01
N THR A 171 -21.41 -10.92 2.64
CA THR A 171 -21.34 -9.47 2.38
C THR A 171 -20.69 -9.18 1.03
N ASN A 172 -21.00 -8.02 0.44
CA ASN A 172 -20.41 -7.57 -0.84
C ASN A 172 -20.57 -8.58 -2.00
N PRO A 173 -21.80 -9.03 -2.33
CA PRO A 173 -22.02 -9.90 -3.45
C PRO A 173 -21.68 -9.19 -4.77
N ILE A 174 -21.00 -9.89 -5.68
CA ILE A 174 -20.65 -9.37 -7.02
C ILE A 174 -21.65 -9.81 -8.10
N ALA A 175 -22.58 -10.70 -7.75
CA ALA A 175 -23.66 -11.19 -8.61
C ALA A 175 -24.91 -11.49 -7.77
N SER A 176 -26.07 -11.66 -8.45
CA SER A 176 -27.31 -12.02 -7.75
C SER A 176 -27.20 -13.39 -7.08
N ASN A 177 -27.58 -13.46 -5.80
CA ASN A 177 -27.71 -14.70 -5.05
C ASN A 177 -28.95 -15.54 -5.44
N ASP A 178 -29.87 -15.02 -6.26
CA ASP A 178 -31.07 -15.73 -6.68
C ASP A 178 -30.76 -16.85 -7.67
N THR A 179 -29.68 -16.72 -8.45
CA THR A 179 -29.27 -17.69 -9.44
C THR A 179 -28.12 -18.56 -8.95
N ALA A 180 -28.08 -19.81 -9.37
CA ALA A 180 -26.96 -20.72 -9.07
C ALA A 180 -25.62 -20.19 -9.60
N GLN A 181 -25.65 -19.58 -10.79
CA GLN A 181 -24.47 -18.98 -11.40
C GLN A 181 -23.97 -17.77 -10.62
N GLY A 182 -24.86 -16.89 -10.18
CA GLY A 182 -24.48 -15.72 -9.37
C GLY A 182 -23.94 -16.13 -8.01
N ARG A 183 -24.55 -17.13 -7.35
CA ARG A 183 -23.99 -17.70 -6.10
C ARG A 183 -22.58 -18.25 -6.30
N ALA A 184 -22.33 -18.95 -7.42
CA ALA A 184 -20.99 -19.46 -7.72
C ALA A 184 -19.95 -18.33 -7.89
N LEU A 185 -20.33 -17.18 -8.44
CA LEU A 185 -19.46 -16.01 -8.52
C LEU A 185 -19.22 -15.37 -7.15
N ASN A 186 -20.24 -15.38 -6.27
CA ASN A 186 -20.11 -14.82 -4.92
C ASN A 186 -19.19 -15.68 -4.03
N ARG A 187 -19.16 -17.00 -4.20
CA ARG A 187 -18.21 -17.90 -3.53
C ARG A 187 -16.81 -17.72 -4.11
N ARG A 188 -16.04 -16.79 -3.58
CA ARG A 188 -14.73 -16.42 -4.10
C ARG A 188 -13.73 -16.11 -3.00
N VAL A 189 -12.47 -16.16 -3.37
CA VAL A 189 -11.36 -15.59 -2.63
C VAL A 189 -10.73 -14.50 -3.50
N GLU A 190 -10.50 -13.35 -2.91
CA GLU A 190 -9.82 -12.23 -3.53
C GLU A 190 -8.45 -12.06 -2.90
N LEU A 191 -7.43 -11.90 -3.73
CA LEU A 191 -6.07 -11.58 -3.30
C LEU A 191 -5.71 -10.22 -3.88
N HIS A 192 -5.31 -9.29 -3.03
CA HIS A 192 -4.90 -7.97 -3.46
C HIS A 192 -3.76 -7.46 -2.59
N LEU A 193 -3.02 -6.49 -3.09
CA LEU A 193 -1.99 -5.83 -2.30
C LEU A 193 -2.64 -4.73 -1.46
N ALA A 194 -2.39 -4.78 -0.15
CA ALA A 194 -2.81 -3.69 0.72
C ALA A 194 -1.89 -2.49 0.49
N ASP A 195 -2.53 -1.37 0.40
CA ASP A 195 -1.88 -0.11 0.20
C ASP A 195 -1.35 0.44 1.55
N THR A 196 -0.10 0.15 1.86
CA THR A 196 0.54 0.57 3.10
C THR A 196 1.18 1.96 3.02
N GLY A 197 0.71 2.84 2.19
CA GLY A 197 1.26 4.19 2.06
C GLY A 197 0.51 5.10 1.11
N CYS A 198 -0.50 4.57 0.47
CA CYS A 198 -1.29 5.30 -0.49
C CYS A 198 -2.53 5.93 0.16
N PRO A 199 -2.91 7.16 -0.18
CA PRO A 199 -4.11 7.79 0.36
C PRO A 199 -5.35 7.01 -0.07
N ALA A 200 -6.29 6.81 0.86
CA ALA A 200 -7.58 6.20 0.57
C ALA A 200 -8.27 6.97 -0.56
N SER A 201 -8.65 6.28 -1.62
CA SER A 201 -9.38 6.82 -2.77
C SER A 201 -10.84 7.13 -2.42
#